data_802659bce3be572bab61a9f69e0c1104
#
_entry.id   802659bce3be572bab61a9f69e0c1104
#
_cell.length_a   1.000
_cell.length_b   1.000
_cell.length_c   1.000
_cell.angle_alpha   90.00
_cell.angle_beta   90.00
_cell.angle_gamma   90.00
#
_symmetry.space_group_name_H-M   'P 1'
#
loop_
_entity.id
_entity.type
_entity.pdbx_description
1 polymer ?
#
loop_
_entity_poly.entity_id
_entity_poly.type
_entity_poly.pdbx_seq_one_letter_code
_entity_poly.pdbx_strand_id
1 'polypeptide(L)'
;MQYSIETVLDIGNEEFYRAARYQIPLSVLLINSRDKNIFDVLEELLRPTDIIQQITHELIVVFLTHTNIENANTFVNNIKEHVNFSATVDEYKGFKVEFIENLFTDNQQTMKVS
;
A
#
# COMPACT_ATOMS: atom_id res chain seq x y z
N MET A 1 0.50 16.46 -0.98
CA MET A 1 1.05 15.46 -0.03
C MET A 1 0.13 15.29 1.18
N GLN A 2 -0.15 16.35 1.91
CA GLN A 2 -0.97 16.24 3.13
C GLN A 2 -2.38 15.67 2.85
N TYR A 3 -2.99 16.12 1.77
CA TYR A 3 -4.30 15.62 1.37
C TYR A 3 -4.27 14.11 1.10
N SER A 4 -3.23 13.62 0.42
CA SER A 4 -3.10 12.19 0.12
C SER A 4 -2.87 11.37 1.39
N ILE A 5 -2.10 11.90 2.33
CA ILE A 5 -1.86 11.24 3.63
C ILE A 5 -3.18 11.09 4.38
N GLU A 6 -3.97 12.16 4.47
CA GLU A 6 -5.26 12.13 5.16
C GLU A 6 -6.23 11.15 4.49
N THR A 7 -6.25 11.14 3.17
CA THR A 7 -7.10 10.23 2.41
C THR A 7 -6.74 8.77 2.71
N VAL A 8 -5.45 8.45 2.72
CA VAL A 8 -5.01 7.08 3.02
C VAL A 8 -5.35 6.69 4.46
N LEU A 9 -5.18 7.63 5.40
CA LEU A 9 -5.56 7.36 6.80
C LEU A 9 -7.04 7.06 6.94
N ASP A 10 -7.88 7.80 6.22
CA ASP A 10 -9.33 7.58 6.24
C ASP A 10 -9.70 6.23 5.62
N ILE A 11 -9.10 5.89 4.48
CA ILE A 11 -9.35 4.62 3.80
C ILE A 11 -9.01 3.44 4.71
N GLY A 12 -7.89 3.52 5.41
CA GLY A 12 -7.39 2.43 6.25
C GLY A 12 -7.83 2.47 7.70
N ASN A 13 -8.68 3.41 8.09
CA ASN A 13 -9.00 3.65 9.49
C ASN A 13 -9.42 2.38 10.25
N GLU A 14 -10.33 1.60 9.68
CA GLU A 14 -10.80 0.37 10.32
C GLU A 14 -9.71 -0.71 10.36
N GLU A 15 -8.89 -0.77 9.32
CA GLU A 15 -7.82 -1.77 9.23
C GLU A 15 -6.73 -1.49 10.27
N PHE A 16 -6.37 -0.21 10.46
CA PHE A 16 -5.43 0.17 11.51
C PHE A 16 -5.97 -0.19 12.90
N TYR A 17 -7.26 0.07 13.11
CA TYR A 17 -7.91 -0.25 14.38
C TYR A 17 -7.87 -1.75 14.67
N ARG A 18 -8.24 -2.57 13.68
CA ARG A 18 -8.24 -4.03 13.83
C ARG A 18 -6.85 -4.58 14.07
N ALA A 19 -5.88 -4.08 13.30
CA ALA A 19 -4.49 -4.52 13.43
C ALA A 19 -3.97 -4.25 14.84
N ALA A 20 -4.24 -3.06 15.37
CA ALA A 20 -3.80 -2.70 16.71
C ALA A 20 -4.51 -3.50 17.79
N ARG A 21 -5.83 -3.62 17.67
CA ARG A 21 -6.64 -4.27 18.71
C ARG A 21 -6.40 -5.77 18.79
N TYR A 22 -6.30 -6.43 17.66
CA TYR A 22 -6.21 -7.89 17.59
C TYR A 22 -4.79 -8.38 17.30
N GLN A 23 -3.82 -7.46 17.20
CA GLN A 23 -2.43 -7.79 16.90
C GLN A 23 -2.29 -8.60 15.61
N ILE A 24 -3.01 -8.17 14.59
CA ILE A 24 -3.02 -8.80 13.28
C ILE A 24 -2.03 -8.07 12.36
N PRO A 25 -1.15 -8.80 11.64
CA PRO A 25 -0.25 -8.14 10.68
C PRO A 25 -1.04 -7.38 9.61
N LEU A 26 -0.57 -6.16 9.33
CA LEU A 26 -1.15 -5.31 8.28
C LEU A 26 0.01 -4.67 7.54
N SER A 27 0.05 -4.87 6.22
CA SER A 27 1.04 -4.21 5.37
C SER A 27 0.35 -3.26 4.42
N VAL A 28 1.01 -2.13 4.12
CA VAL A 28 0.46 -1.10 3.24
C VAL A 28 1.45 -0.84 2.12
N LEU A 29 0.93 -0.77 0.90
CA LEU A 29 1.72 -0.48 -0.29
C LEU A 29 1.28 0.83 -0.90
N LEU A 30 2.26 1.62 -1.33
CA LEU A 30 2.05 2.73 -2.25
C LEU A 30 2.64 2.32 -3.59
N ILE A 31 1.80 2.24 -4.61
CA ILE A 31 2.19 1.77 -5.93
C ILE A 31 2.10 2.91 -6.91
N ASN A 32 3.21 3.16 -7.61
CA ASN A 32 3.29 4.17 -8.68
C ASN A 32 3.40 3.47 -10.01
N SER A 33 2.47 3.76 -10.92
CA SER A 33 2.49 3.17 -12.25
C SER A 33 1.69 4.02 -13.22
N ARG A 34 2.13 4.04 -14.48
CA ARG A 34 1.39 4.62 -15.59
C ARG A 34 0.78 3.55 -16.49
N ASP A 35 0.97 2.29 -16.13
CA ASP A 35 0.41 1.17 -16.87
C ASP A 35 -1.10 1.15 -16.67
N LYS A 36 -1.85 1.18 -17.76
CA LYS A 36 -3.31 1.22 -17.70
C LYS A 36 -3.92 -0.03 -17.09
N ASN A 37 -3.19 -1.13 -17.10
CA ASN A 37 -3.67 -2.42 -16.61
C ASN A 37 -3.37 -2.65 -15.15
N ILE A 38 -2.62 -1.74 -14.50
CA ILE A 38 -2.14 -1.97 -13.13
C ILE A 38 -3.30 -2.23 -12.15
N PHE A 39 -4.35 -1.42 -12.21
CA PHE A 39 -5.46 -1.54 -11.29
C PHE A 39 -6.18 -2.88 -11.44
N ASP A 40 -6.44 -3.30 -12.68
CA ASP A 40 -7.11 -4.57 -12.97
C ASP A 40 -6.28 -5.77 -12.53
N VAL A 41 -4.97 -5.72 -12.76
CA VAL A 41 -4.05 -6.78 -12.33
C VAL A 41 -4.06 -6.89 -10.80
N LEU A 42 -4.00 -5.75 -10.11
CA LEU A 42 -4.05 -5.74 -8.66
C LEU A 42 -5.35 -6.33 -8.13
N GLU A 43 -6.49 -5.93 -8.70
CA GLU A 43 -7.77 -6.44 -8.26
C GLU A 43 -7.88 -7.95 -8.39
N GLU A 44 -7.34 -8.52 -9.46
CA GLU A 44 -7.36 -9.97 -9.67
C GLU A 44 -6.54 -10.73 -8.63
N LEU A 45 -5.44 -10.12 -8.16
CA LEU A 45 -4.53 -10.76 -7.22
C LEU A 45 -4.88 -10.53 -5.76
N LEU A 46 -5.72 -9.53 -5.48
CA LEU A 46 -6.10 -9.19 -4.11
C LEU A 46 -7.20 -10.11 -3.60
N ARG A 47 -7.17 -10.33 -2.29
CA ARG A 47 -8.23 -11.08 -1.60
C ARG A 47 -9.40 -10.14 -1.30
N PRO A 48 -10.61 -10.69 -1.05
CA PRO A 48 -11.77 -9.84 -0.68
C PRO A 48 -11.55 -8.99 0.56
N THR A 49 -10.66 -9.40 1.47
CA THR A 49 -10.36 -8.65 2.70
C THR A 49 -9.34 -7.54 2.49
N ASP A 50 -8.68 -7.52 1.35
CA ASP A 50 -7.69 -6.49 1.04
C ASP A 50 -8.39 -5.26 0.46
N ILE A 51 -7.75 -4.10 0.60
CA ILE A 51 -8.31 -2.83 0.13
C ILE A 51 -7.39 -2.26 -0.94
N ILE A 52 -7.98 -1.78 -2.03
CA ILE A 52 -7.28 -1.08 -3.09
C ILE A 52 -8.03 0.22 -3.40
N GLN A 53 -7.28 1.31 -3.54
CA GLN A 53 -7.88 2.61 -3.82
C GLN A 53 -6.93 3.44 -4.68
N GLN A 54 -7.47 4.03 -5.75
CA GLN A 54 -6.74 5.00 -6.58
C GLN A 54 -6.69 6.34 -5.83
N ILE A 55 -5.49 6.89 -5.65
CA ILE A 55 -5.29 8.17 -4.96
C ILE A 55 -5.07 9.29 -5.97
N THR A 56 -4.16 9.07 -6.92
CA THR A 56 -3.92 9.99 -8.04
C THR A 56 -3.82 9.17 -9.31
N HIS A 57 -3.60 9.84 -10.46
CA HIS A 57 -3.42 9.14 -11.74
C HIS A 57 -2.36 8.05 -11.70
N GLU A 58 -1.33 8.25 -10.88
CA GLU A 58 -0.17 7.36 -10.85
C GLU A 58 0.03 6.66 -9.52
N LEU A 59 -0.80 6.98 -8.52
CA LEU A 59 -0.63 6.46 -7.16
C LEU A 59 -1.84 5.65 -6.72
N ILE A 60 -1.56 4.42 -6.30
CA ILE A 60 -2.56 3.49 -5.74
C ILE A 60 -2.11 3.08 -4.35
N VAL A 61 -3.02 3.04 -3.39
CA VAL A 61 -2.74 2.47 -2.08
C VAL A 61 -3.40 1.10 -1.98
N VAL A 62 -2.68 0.16 -1.37
CA VAL A 62 -3.19 -1.20 -1.11
C VAL A 62 -2.96 -1.52 0.37
N PHE A 63 -4.01 -2.00 1.02
CA PHE A 63 -3.92 -2.52 2.39
C PHE A 63 -4.03 -4.04 2.32
N LEU A 64 -2.95 -4.73 2.69
CA LEU A 64 -2.91 -6.19 2.72
C LEU A 64 -3.16 -6.64 4.16
N THR A 65 -4.37 -7.11 4.42
CA THR A 65 -4.75 -7.58 5.75
C THR A 65 -4.13 -8.94 6.04
N HIS A 66 -3.86 -9.23 7.32
CA HIS A 66 -3.27 -10.49 7.75
C HIS A 66 -1.97 -10.81 7.01
N THR A 67 -1.18 -9.77 6.68
CA THR A 67 0.01 -9.92 5.84
C THR A 67 1.17 -9.20 6.48
N ASN A 68 2.26 -9.94 6.75
CA ASN A 68 3.50 -9.35 7.26
C ASN A 68 4.36 -8.83 6.09
N ILE A 69 5.49 -8.19 6.43
CA ILE A 69 6.35 -7.56 5.41
C ILE A 69 6.92 -8.60 4.41
N GLU A 70 7.24 -9.79 4.86
CA GLU A 70 7.79 -10.82 3.99
C GLU A 70 6.77 -11.25 2.94
N ASN A 71 5.53 -11.47 3.36
CA ASN A 71 4.45 -11.86 2.45
C ASN A 71 4.04 -10.70 1.55
N ALA A 72 4.11 -9.47 2.06
CA ALA A 72 3.84 -8.29 1.24
C ALA A 72 4.87 -8.15 0.12
N ASN A 73 6.14 -8.40 0.42
CA ASN A 73 7.20 -8.36 -0.59
C ASN A 73 7.00 -9.46 -1.64
N THR A 74 6.56 -10.63 -1.24
CA THR A 74 6.22 -11.72 -2.17
C THR A 74 5.09 -11.28 -3.11
N PHE A 75 4.08 -10.63 -2.56
CA PHE A 75 2.97 -10.09 -3.36
C PHE A 75 3.47 -9.09 -4.40
N VAL A 76 4.33 -8.16 -3.99
CA VAL A 76 4.91 -7.16 -4.89
C VAL A 76 5.70 -7.84 -6.01
N ASN A 77 6.50 -8.84 -5.68
CA ASN A 77 7.30 -9.55 -6.68
C ASN A 77 6.41 -10.28 -7.69
N ASN A 78 5.29 -10.85 -7.25
CA ASN A 78 4.34 -11.50 -8.14
C ASN A 78 3.73 -10.50 -9.13
N ILE A 79 3.39 -9.29 -8.65
CA ILE A 79 2.82 -8.26 -9.52
C ILE A 79 3.84 -7.82 -10.58
N LYS A 80 5.12 -7.72 -10.20
CA LYS A 80 6.18 -7.28 -11.12
C LYS A 80 6.34 -8.19 -12.32
N GLU A 81 5.88 -9.41 -12.25
CA GLU A 81 5.89 -10.34 -13.39
C GLU A 81 4.86 -9.97 -14.46
N HIS A 82 3.88 -9.14 -14.12
CA HIS A 82 2.76 -8.83 -15.00
C HIS A 82 2.75 -7.39 -15.51
N VAL A 83 3.20 -6.43 -14.71
CA VAL A 83 3.14 -5.01 -15.05
C VAL A 83 4.36 -4.28 -14.52
N ASN A 84 4.63 -3.11 -15.12
CA ASN A 84 5.71 -2.23 -14.69
C ASN A 84 5.19 -1.24 -13.64
N PHE A 85 5.89 -1.15 -12.52
CA PHE A 85 5.56 -0.21 -11.47
C PHE A 85 6.71 -0.08 -10.49
N SER A 86 6.64 0.95 -9.65
CA SER A 86 7.48 1.02 -8.45
C SER A 86 6.57 0.99 -7.23
N ALA A 87 7.06 0.42 -6.16
CA ALA A 87 6.27 0.25 -4.94
C ALA A 87 7.09 0.55 -3.70
N THR A 88 6.41 1.11 -2.72
CA THR A 88 6.92 1.27 -1.37
C THR A 88 6.02 0.45 -0.47
N VAL A 89 6.59 -0.40 0.37
CA VAL A 89 5.83 -1.30 1.21
C VAL A 89 6.40 -1.29 2.63
N ASP A 90 5.51 -1.31 3.61
CA ASP A 90 5.93 -1.47 5.00
C ASP A 90 4.81 -2.14 5.79
N GLU A 91 5.19 -2.72 6.91
CA GLU A 91 4.27 -3.37 7.84
C GLU A 91 3.94 -2.41 8.99
N TYR A 92 2.66 -2.28 9.31
CA TYR A 92 2.19 -1.40 10.37
C TYR A 92 2.58 -1.95 11.75
N LYS A 93 3.23 -1.10 12.55
CA LYS A 93 3.70 -1.46 13.90
C LYS A 93 3.18 -0.50 14.98
N GLY A 94 2.13 0.28 14.66
CA GLY A 94 1.59 1.30 15.54
C GLY A 94 1.84 2.71 15.02
N PHE A 95 1.22 3.70 15.63
CA PHE A 95 1.38 5.12 15.27
C PHE A 95 1.04 5.37 13.80
N LYS A 96 -0.24 5.22 13.46
CA LYS A 96 -0.70 5.22 12.06
C LYS A 96 -0.33 6.49 11.28
N VAL A 97 -0.40 7.67 11.90
CA VAL A 97 -0.08 8.92 11.21
C VAL A 97 1.39 8.92 10.81
N GLU A 98 2.27 8.66 11.76
CA GLU A 98 3.72 8.60 11.53
C GLU A 98 4.07 7.51 10.51
N PHE A 99 3.42 6.35 10.62
CA PHE A 99 3.62 5.23 9.70
C PHE A 99 3.32 5.64 8.25
N ILE A 100 2.17 6.28 8.02
CA ILE A 100 1.79 6.71 6.67
C ILE A 100 2.67 7.86 6.18
N GLU A 101 3.01 8.81 7.05
CA GLU A 101 3.93 9.87 6.67
C GLU A 101 5.28 9.32 6.21
N ASN A 102 5.83 8.36 6.94
CA ASN A 102 7.08 7.72 6.56
C ASN A 102 6.97 6.95 5.26
N LEU A 103 5.85 6.27 5.04
CA LEU A 103 5.60 5.54 3.81
C LEU A 103 5.61 6.47 2.60
N PHE A 104 4.96 7.63 2.72
CA PHE A 104 4.96 8.64 1.65
C PHE A 104 6.34 9.23 1.43
N THR A 105 7.09 9.49 2.50
CA THR A 105 8.46 9.99 2.39
C THR A 105 9.34 9.00 1.63
N ASP A 106 9.27 7.71 1.99
CA ASP A 106 10.02 6.65 1.33
C ASP A 106 9.62 6.51 -0.14
N ASN A 107 8.32 6.64 -0.42
CA ASN A 107 7.79 6.59 -1.77
C ASN A 107 8.37 7.70 -2.64
N GLN A 108 8.44 8.91 -2.12
CA GLN A 108 9.02 10.04 -2.84
C GLN A 108 10.49 9.84 -3.14
N GLN A 109 11.25 9.29 -2.21
CA GLN A 109 12.67 9.01 -2.40
C GLN A 109 12.87 7.95 -3.48
N THR A 110 12.05 6.91 -3.47
CA THR A 110 12.07 5.87 -4.51
C THR A 110 11.82 6.48 -5.89
N MET A 111 10.87 7.39 -5.99
CA MET A 111 10.55 8.09 -7.24
C MET A 111 11.70 8.96 -7.73
N LYS A 112 12.43 9.60 -6.82
CA LYS A 112 13.54 10.48 -7.18
C LYS A 112 14.75 9.70 -7.71
N VAL A 113 14.97 8.50 -7.20
CA VAL A 113 16.11 7.67 -7.60
C VAL A 113 15.87 7.02 -8.95
N SER A 114 14.62 6.80 -9.29
CA SER A 114 14.26 6.21 -10.59
C SER A 114 14.16 7.29 -11.65
#